data_a25dc6188fa84bbc62c99feff8e7581f
#
_entry.id   a25dc6188fa84bbc62c99feff8e7581f
#
_cell.length_a   1.000
_cell.length_b   1.000
_cell.length_c   1.000
_cell.angle_alpha   90.00
_cell.angle_beta   90.00
_cell.angle_gamma   90.00
#
_symmetry.space_group_name_H-M   'P 1'
#
loop_
_entity.id
_entity.type
_entity.pdbx_description
1 polymer ?
#
loop_
_entity_poly.entity_id
_entity_poly.type
_entity_poly.pdbx_seq_one_letter_code
_entity_poly.pdbx_strand_id
1 'polypeptide(L)'
;EKLAQIDYRSKKELTGEVRIVTVPGYDCCACCGLHTAHTGEVGAIKVLSVQRYKGGVRVTLQFGSRAIQDYDEKLKSVTAISVLLSAKPEEVVDAVERLLAERDGLRQQVYQLQQEIFTQKAAAVPEGQERVCFFEEGLSPDSLRHFCLALAERAGLAAVFSGSDAEGWKYAVAGQE
;
A
#
# COMPACT_ATOMS: atom_id res chain seq x y z
N GLU A 1 -27.48 -14.59 -46.76
CA GLU A 1 -26.15 -14.94 -47.26
C GLU A 1 -25.59 -16.13 -46.49
N LYS A 2 -24.94 -17.07 -47.19
CA LYS A 2 -24.41 -18.28 -46.54
C LYS A 2 -23.11 -17.91 -45.83
N LEU A 3 -23.01 -18.16 -44.52
CA LEU A 3 -21.84 -17.92 -43.66
C LEU A 3 -20.51 -18.44 -44.26
N ALA A 4 -20.56 -19.50 -45.06
CA ALA A 4 -19.39 -20.08 -45.75
C ALA A 4 -18.75 -19.16 -46.81
N GLN A 5 -19.38 -18.05 -47.19
CA GLN A 5 -18.88 -17.10 -48.19
C GLN A 5 -18.25 -15.84 -47.59
N ILE A 6 -18.29 -15.74 -46.27
CA ILE A 6 -17.77 -14.55 -45.53
C ILE A 6 -16.59 -15.00 -44.68
N ASP A 7 -15.43 -14.39 -44.89
CA ASP A 7 -14.30 -14.57 -43.99
C ASP A 7 -14.51 -13.72 -42.73
N TYR A 8 -14.81 -14.40 -41.61
CA TYR A 8 -15.08 -13.74 -40.35
C TYR A 8 -14.44 -14.46 -39.16
N ARG A 9 -14.08 -13.74 -38.15
CA ARG A 9 -13.56 -14.27 -36.91
C ARG A 9 -14.69 -14.68 -35.95
N SER A 10 -14.62 -15.88 -35.40
CA SER A 10 -15.52 -16.35 -34.34
C SER A 10 -14.77 -17.08 -33.24
N LYS A 11 -15.27 -16.98 -32.00
CA LYS A 11 -14.72 -17.71 -30.83
C LYS A 11 -15.31 -19.13 -30.71
N LYS A 12 -16.38 -19.44 -31.41
CA LYS A 12 -17.11 -20.73 -31.35
C LYS A 12 -17.66 -21.05 -32.73
N GLU A 13 -17.93 -22.30 -32.97
CA GLU A 13 -18.78 -22.71 -34.10
C GLU A 13 -20.20 -22.19 -33.88
N LEU A 14 -20.74 -21.55 -34.89
CA LEU A 14 -22.03 -20.89 -34.84
C LEU A 14 -23.00 -21.57 -35.80
N THR A 15 -24.21 -21.81 -35.32
CA THR A 15 -25.32 -22.38 -36.10
C THR A 15 -26.52 -21.44 -36.02
N GLY A 16 -27.34 -21.42 -37.09
CA GLY A 16 -28.51 -20.57 -37.15
C GLY A 16 -28.23 -19.16 -37.67
N GLU A 17 -29.02 -18.18 -37.24
CA GLU A 17 -28.87 -16.78 -37.64
C GLU A 17 -27.73 -16.14 -36.86
N VAL A 18 -26.75 -15.60 -37.59
CA VAL A 18 -25.52 -15.01 -37.01
C VAL A 18 -25.38 -13.58 -37.47
N ARG A 19 -25.21 -12.70 -36.48
CA ARG A 19 -24.89 -11.28 -36.72
C ARG A 19 -23.41 -11.12 -37.00
N ILE A 20 -23.07 -10.63 -38.18
CA ILE A 20 -21.71 -10.27 -38.55
C ILE A 20 -21.53 -8.74 -38.42
N VAL A 21 -20.48 -8.33 -37.72
CA VAL A 21 -20.08 -6.96 -37.58
C VAL A 21 -18.78 -6.77 -38.34
N THR A 22 -18.78 -5.82 -39.26
CA THR A 22 -17.64 -5.50 -40.12
C THR A 22 -17.16 -4.08 -39.83
N VAL A 23 -15.87 -3.96 -39.56
CA VAL A 23 -15.13 -2.67 -39.54
C VAL A 23 -14.27 -2.67 -40.81
N PRO A 24 -14.66 -1.92 -41.86
CA PRO A 24 -13.99 -2.01 -43.16
C PRO A 24 -12.48 -1.77 -43.07
N GLY A 25 -11.72 -2.74 -43.63
CA GLY A 25 -10.25 -2.68 -43.63
C GLY A 25 -9.57 -3.09 -42.32
N TYR A 26 -10.34 -3.42 -41.27
CA TYR A 26 -9.78 -3.78 -39.94
C TYR A 26 -10.23 -5.12 -39.42
N ASP A 27 -11.53 -5.38 -39.32
CA ASP A 27 -12.04 -6.61 -38.70
C ASP A 27 -13.41 -6.99 -39.23
N CYS A 28 -13.66 -8.29 -39.25
CA CYS A 28 -14.97 -8.87 -39.55
C CYS A 28 -15.21 -10.02 -38.55
N CYS A 29 -16.20 -9.86 -37.66
CA CYS A 29 -16.43 -10.85 -36.62
C CYS A 29 -17.91 -11.10 -36.33
N ALA A 30 -18.19 -12.32 -35.89
CA ALA A 30 -19.49 -12.68 -35.33
C ALA A 30 -19.63 -12.13 -33.93
N CYS A 31 -20.56 -11.21 -33.70
CA CYS A 31 -20.74 -10.56 -32.40
C CYS A 31 -22.21 -10.19 -32.13
N CYS A 32 -22.71 -10.64 -30.99
CA CYS A 32 -24.06 -10.31 -30.51
C CYS A 32 -24.10 -9.07 -29.58
N GLY A 33 -22.92 -8.49 -29.24
CA GLY A 33 -22.82 -7.32 -28.37
C GLY A 33 -23.37 -6.03 -28.99
N LEU A 34 -23.52 -5.01 -28.16
CA LEU A 34 -23.83 -3.65 -28.62
C LEU A 34 -22.62 -3.03 -29.31
N HIS A 35 -22.86 -2.33 -30.41
CA HIS A 35 -21.83 -1.61 -31.14
C HIS A 35 -22.32 -0.19 -31.42
N THR A 36 -21.39 0.75 -31.45
CA THR A 36 -21.61 2.10 -31.95
C THR A 36 -21.68 2.09 -33.47
N ALA A 37 -22.37 3.06 -34.08
CA ALA A 37 -22.42 3.19 -35.53
C ALA A 37 -21.08 3.68 -36.12
N HIS A 38 -20.37 4.54 -35.37
CA HIS A 38 -19.09 5.08 -35.76
C HIS A 38 -18.06 4.94 -34.65
N THR A 39 -16.79 4.73 -35.00
CA THR A 39 -15.68 4.58 -34.04
C THR A 39 -15.50 5.80 -33.14
N GLY A 40 -15.79 7.00 -33.63
CA GLY A 40 -15.75 8.24 -32.85
C GLY A 40 -16.73 8.29 -31.68
N GLU A 41 -17.83 7.53 -31.75
CA GLU A 41 -18.84 7.45 -30.67
C GLU A 41 -18.32 6.68 -29.44
N VAL A 42 -17.22 5.93 -29.57
CA VAL A 42 -16.55 5.26 -28.43
C VAL A 42 -16.01 6.29 -27.43
N GLY A 43 -15.63 7.48 -27.92
CA GLY A 43 -15.09 8.57 -27.10
C GLY A 43 -13.71 8.27 -26.53
N ALA A 44 -13.43 8.80 -25.35
CA ALA A 44 -12.12 8.61 -24.70
C ALA A 44 -11.87 7.13 -24.37
N ILE A 45 -10.65 6.68 -24.61
CA ILE A 45 -10.19 5.33 -24.27
C ILE A 45 -9.08 5.44 -23.23
N LYS A 46 -9.25 4.77 -22.09
CA LYS A 46 -8.24 4.72 -21.02
C LYS A 46 -7.82 3.29 -20.75
N VAL A 47 -6.51 3.03 -20.82
CA VAL A 47 -5.92 1.77 -20.35
C VAL A 47 -5.76 1.83 -18.84
N LEU A 48 -6.41 0.91 -18.11
CA LEU A 48 -6.31 0.81 -16.66
C LEU A 48 -5.19 -0.12 -16.23
N SER A 49 -5.05 -1.26 -16.90
CA SER A 49 -3.98 -2.22 -16.59
C SER A 49 -3.64 -3.10 -17.78
N VAL A 50 -2.41 -3.60 -17.79
CA VAL A 50 -1.91 -4.60 -18.71
C VAL A 50 -1.25 -5.72 -17.91
N GLN A 51 -1.67 -6.96 -18.09
CA GLN A 51 -1.19 -8.12 -17.36
C GLN A 51 -0.82 -9.25 -18.31
N ARG A 52 0.20 -10.04 -18.01
CA ARG A 52 0.49 -11.28 -18.73
C ARG A 52 -0.63 -12.28 -18.49
N TYR A 53 -1.10 -12.94 -19.55
CA TYR A 53 -2.20 -13.91 -19.47
C TYR A 53 -2.11 -14.96 -20.56
N LYS A 54 -1.91 -16.24 -20.19
CA LYS A 54 -1.97 -17.43 -21.07
C LYS A 54 -1.24 -17.26 -22.42
N GLY A 55 0.03 -16.84 -22.39
CA GLY A 55 0.85 -16.63 -23.59
C GLY A 55 0.57 -15.32 -24.36
N GLY A 56 -0.31 -14.46 -23.84
CA GLY A 56 -0.61 -13.14 -24.37
C GLY A 56 -0.71 -12.10 -23.25
N VAL A 57 -1.51 -11.06 -23.50
CA VAL A 57 -1.77 -9.98 -22.53
C VAL A 57 -3.27 -9.81 -22.32
N ARG A 58 -3.63 -9.50 -21.08
CA ARG A 58 -4.96 -9.01 -20.73
C ARG A 58 -4.88 -7.51 -20.51
N VAL A 59 -5.62 -6.75 -21.28
CA VAL A 59 -5.72 -5.29 -21.17
C VAL A 59 -7.09 -4.95 -20.60
N THR A 60 -7.12 -4.18 -19.52
CA THR A 60 -8.35 -3.64 -18.94
C THR A 60 -8.49 -2.18 -19.39
N LEU A 61 -9.64 -1.86 -19.97
CA LEU A 61 -9.92 -0.55 -20.58
C LEU A 61 -11.21 0.02 -20.01
N GLN A 62 -11.28 1.34 -19.99
CA GLN A 62 -12.52 2.12 -19.86
C GLN A 62 -12.73 2.99 -21.09
N PHE A 63 -14.01 3.25 -21.39
CA PHE A 63 -14.40 3.97 -22.59
C PHE A 63 -15.42 5.08 -22.28
N GLY A 64 -15.44 6.12 -23.11
CA GLY A 64 -16.43 7.19 -23.08
C GLY A 64 -16.47 7.91 -21.74
N SER A 65 -17.67 8.18 -21.25
CA SER A 65 -17.90 8.89 -19.99
C SER A 65 -17.26 8.23 -18.77
N ARG A 66 -17.19 6.89 -18.74
CA ARG A 66 -16.52 6.17 -17.64
C ARG A 66 -15.01 6.45 -17.58
N ALA A 67 -14.37 6.61 -18.73
CA ALA A 67 -12.95 6.98 -18.77
C ALA A 67 -12.74 8.41 -18.23
N ILE A 68 -13.62 9.35 -18.56
CA ILE A 68 -13.58 10.73 -18.05
C ILE A 68 -13.85 10.75 -16.54
N GLN A 69 -14.89 10.03 -16.09
CA GLN A 69 -15.19 9.93 -14.66
C GLN A 69 -14.02 9.40 -13.84
N ASP A 70 -13.33 8.37 -14.32
CA ASP A 70 -12.14 7.82 -13.65
C ASP A 70 -10.98 8.84 -13.58
N TYR A 71 -10.83 9.70 -14.61
CA TYR A 71 -9.87 10.82 -14.54
C TYR A 71 -10.28 11.85 -13.48
N ASP A 72 -11.55 12.23 -13.44
CA ASP A 72 -12.06 13.20 -12.47
C ASP A 72 -11.91 12.71 -11.02
N GLU A 73 -12.20 11.42 -10.77
CA GLU A 73 -12.04 10.80 -9.44
C GLU A 73 -10.56 10.82 -9.00
N LYS A 74 -9.64 10.49 -9.91
CA LYS A 74 -8.21 10.54 -9.63
C LYS A 74 -7.70 11.96 -9.43
N LEU A 75 -8.17 12.91 -10.23
CA LEU A 75 -7.84 14.32 -10.05
C LEU A 75 -8.30 14.84 -8.68
N LYS A 76 -9.53 14.51 -8.26
CA LYS A 76 -10.04 14.87 -6.94
C LYS A 76 -9.16 14.29 -5.82
N SER A 77 -8.74 13.04 -5.94
CA SER A 77 -7.87 12.39 -4.96
C SER A 77 -6.51 13.07 -4.89
N VAL A 78 -5.87 13.33 -6.03
CA VAL A 78 -4.57 14.03 -6.07
C VAL A 78 -4.69 15.44 -5.52
N THR A 79 -5.76 16.18 -5.86
CA THR A 79 -6.01 17.51 -5.33
C THR A 79 -6.18 17.50 -3.81
N ALA A 80 -6.92 16.53 -3.27
CA ALA A 80 -7.09 16.40 -1.83
C ALA A 80 -5.76 16.13 -1.11
N ILE A 81 -4.91 15.25 -1.65
CA ILE A 81 -3.58 14.99 -1.11
C ILE A 81 -2.68 16.23 -1.21
N SER A 82 -2.73 16.94 -2.34
CA SER A 82 -2.01 18.20 -2.58
C SER A 82 -2.33 19.25 -1.49
N VAL A 83 -3.60 19.38 -1.14
CA VAL A 83 -4.04 20.28 -0.05
C VAL A 83 -3.49 19.83 1.31
N LEU A 84 -3.58 18.53 1.65
CA LEU A 84 -3.07 17.99 2.92
C LEU A 84 -1.57 18.19 3.06
N LEU A 85 -0.82 18.08 1.99
CA LEU A 85 0.64 18.22 1.97
C LEU A 85 1.11 19.66 1.73
N SER A 86 0.18 20.61 1.48
CA SER A 86 0.52 21.98 1.05
C SER A 86 1.51 21.99 -0.12
N ALA A 87 1.32 21.10 -1.08
CA ALA A 87 2.16 20.93 -2.26
C ALA A 87 1.31 21.04 -3.52
N LYS A 88 1.92 21.35 -4.67
CA LYS A 88 1.21 21.33 -5.96
C LYS A 88 0.92 19.89 -6.38
N PRO A 89 -0.12 19.64 -7.21
CA PRO A 89 -0.47 18.29 -7.67
C PRO A 89 0.69 17.52 -8.31
N GLU A 90 1.55 18.20 -9.05
CA GLU A 90 2.74 17.63 -9.69
C GLU A 90 3.88 17.33 -8.72
N GLU A 91 3.87 17.91 -7.52
CA GLU A 91 4.90 17.79 -6.47
C GLU A 91 4.45 16.83 -5.34
N VAL A 92 3.28 16.21 -5.46
CA VAL A 92 2.69 15.36 -4.40
C VAL A 92 3.61 14.19 -4.04
N VAL A 93 4.25 13.57 -5.02
CA VAL A 93 5.16 12.43 -4.78
C VAL A 93 6.34 12.88 -3.93
N ASP A 94 7.01 13.95 -4.33
CA ASP A 94 8.17 14.49 -3.59
C ASP A 94 7.78 14.94 -2.17
N ALA A 95 6.57 15.48 -2.01
CA ALA A 95 6.05 15.88 -0.70
C ALA A 95 5.79 14.66 0.20
N VAL A 96 5.28 13.56 -0.34
CA VAL A 96 5.13 12.30 0.40
C VAL A 96 6.49 11.73 0.78
N GLU A 97 7.48 11.73 -0.12
CA GLU A 97 8.83 11.25 0.18
C GLU A 97 9.49 12.07 1.30
N ARG A 98 9.36 13.40 1.26
CA ARG A 98 9.83 14.27 2.35
C ARG A 98 9.14 13.94 3.69
N LEU A 99 7.83 13.77 3.68
CA LEU A 99 7.07 13.42 4.89
C LEU A 99 7.52 12.07 5.47
N LEU A 100 7.77 11.08 4.61
CA LEU A 100 8.27 9.78 5.04
C LEU A 100 9.68 9.89 5.63
N ALA A 101 10.57 10.66 5.02
CA ALA A 101 11.92 10.89 5.52
C ALA A 101 11.91 11.63 6.88
N GLU A 102 11.07 12.65 7.02
CA GLU A 102 10.89 13.37 8.29
C GLU A 102 10.36 12.45 9.40
N ARG A 103 9.34 11.66 9.09
CA ARG A 103 8.80 10.65 10.03
C ARG A 103 9.90 9.69 10.51
N ASP A 104 10.71 9.18 9.60
CA ASP A 104 11.76 8.22 9.94
C ASP A 104 12.89 8.89 10.73
N GLY A 105 13.24 10.14 10.40
CA GLY A 105 14.16 10.94 11.18
C GLY A 105 13.65 11.19 12.62
N LEU A 106 12.39 11.57 12.77
CA LEU A 106 11.79 11.77 14.09
C LEU A 106 11.73 10.46 14.90
N ARG A 107 11.42 9.33 14.26
CA ARG A 107 11.46 8.01 14.93
C ARG A 107 12.85 7.67 15.44
N GLN A 108 13.88 7.96 14.66
CA GLN A 108 15.26 7.74 15.05
C GLN A 108 15.68 8.65 16.22
N GLN A 109 15.27 9.91 16.20
CA GLN A 109 15.52 10.83 17.33
C GLN A 109 14.83 10.36 18.61
N VAL A 110 13.56 9.95 18.53
CA VAL A 110 12.83 9.41 19.68
C VAL A 110 13.56 8.17 20.23
N TYR A 111 14.00 7.27 19.35
CA TYR A 111 14.76 6.09 19.77
C TYR A 111 16.06 6.46 20.47
N GLN A 112 16.84 7.40 19.94
CA GLN A 112 18.09 7.86 20.55
C GLN A 112 17.85 8.48 21.94
N LEU A 113 16.85 9.37 22.06
CA LEU A 113 16.49 9.97 23.35
C LEU A 113 16.04 8.92 24.37
N GLN A 114 15.30 7.90 23.93
CA GLN A 114 14.93 6.78 24.80
C GLN A 114 16.17 6.02 25.30
N GLN A 115 17.14 5.76 24.41
CA GLN A 115 18.40 5.08 24.80
C GLN A 115 19.18 5.89 25.83
N GLU A 116 19.27 7.19 25.68
CA GLU A 116 19.92 8.06 26.68
C GLU A 116 19.21 7.99 28.04
N ILE A 117 17.87 8.06 28.05
CA ILE A 117 17.08 7.93 29.27
C ILE A 117 17.28 6.55 29.92
N PHE A 118 17.30 5.47 29.13
CA PHE A 118 17.51 4.12 29.63
C PHE A 118 18.91 3.96 30.23
N THR A 119 19.93 4.50 29.60
CA THR A 119 21.30 4.51 30.11
C THR A 119 21.37 5.23 31.46
N GLN A 120 20.73 6.42 31.56
CA GLN A 120 20.69 7.17 32.82
C GLN A 120 19.92 6.42 33.93
N LYS A 121 18.76 5.85 33.60
CA LYS A 121 17.98 5.04 34.55
C LYS A 121 18.74 3.80 35.00
N ALA A 122 19.40 3.10 34.08
CA ALA A 122 20.24 1.96 34.42
C ALA A 122 21.44 2.35 35.31
N ALA A 123 22.11 3.48 35.00
CA ALA A 123 23.22 3.99 35.80
C ALA A 123 22.83 4.39 37.23
N ALA A 124 21.57 4.76 37.45
CA ALA A 124 21.03 5.08 38.77
C ALA A 124 20.75 3.81 39.63
N VAL A 125 20.74 2.63 39.04
CA VAL A 125 20.58 1.35 39.77
C VAL A 125 21.92 1.01 40.47
N PRO A 126 21.91 0.76 41.78
CA PRO A 126 23.11 0.34 42.49
C PRO A 126 23.67 -0.97 41.93
N GLU A 127 24.99 -1.06 41.82
CA GLU A 127 25.64 -2.30 41.39
C GLU A 127 25.42 -3.46 42.38
N GLY A 128 25.19 -4.65 41.82
CA GLY A 128 25.00 -5.84 42.63
C GLY A 128 23.57 -6.01 43.19
N GLN A 129 22.61 -5.23 42.73
CA GLN A 129 21.22 -5.41 43.09
C GLN A 129 20.70 -6.75 42.56
N GLU A 130 20.08 -7.57 43.43
CA GLU A 130 19.60 -8.90 43.00
C GLU A 130 18.48 -8.80 41.95
N ARG A 131 17.55 -7.85 42.14
CA ARG A 131 16.37 -7.72 41.27
C ARG A 131 16.02 -6.26 41.06
N VAL A 132 15.63 -5.92 39.84
CA VAL A 132 15.15 -4.58 39.48
C VAL A 132 13.92 -4.71 38.57
N CYS A 133 12.93 -3.82 38.79
CA CYS A 133 11.71 -3.78 38.01
C CYS A 133 11.36 -2.34 37.68
N PHE A 134 11.06 -2.07 36.40
CA PHE A 134 10.60 -0.78 35.93
C PHE A 134 9.26 -0.90 35.20
N PHE A 135 8.45 0.12 35.35
CA PHE A 135 7.18 0.29 34.65
C PHE A 135 7.28 1.57 33.82
N GLU A 136 7.06 1.45 32.51
CA GLU A 136 7.15 2.52 31.53
C GLU A 136 5.91 2.52 30.64
N GLU A 137 5.60 3.64 30.03
CA GLU A 137 4.49 3.74 29.09
C GLU A 137 5.00 3.88 27.64
N GLY A 138 4.28 3.32 26.69
CA GLY A 138 4.49 3.57 25.26
C GLY A 138 5.78 3.05 24.64
N LEU A 139 6.49 2.10 25.28
CA LEU A 139 7.70 1.53 24.73
C LEU A 139 7.39 0.59 23.55
N SER A 140 8.19 0.71 22.48
CA SER A 140 8.23 -0.30 21.43
C SER A 140 8.83 -1.61 21.98
N PRO A 141 8.55 -2.78 21.36
CA PRO A 141 9.18 -4.04 21.77
C PRO A 141 10.71 -3.98 21.78
N ASP A 142 11.32 -3.28 20.83
CA ASP A 142 12.77 -3.11 20.75
C ASP A 142 13.29 -2.21 21.88
N SER A 143 12.65 -1.07 22.15
CA SER A 143 13.00 -0.18 23.25
C SER A 143 12.86 -0.89 24.60
N LEU A 144 11.79 -1.67 24.79
CA LEU A 144 11.55 -2.47 25.98
C LEU A 144 12.71 -3.48 26.23
N ARG A 145 13.08 -4.20 25.18
CA ARG A 145 14.19 -5.16 25.22
C ARG A 145 15.52 -4.47 25.54
N HIS A 146 15.84 -3.37 24.86
CA HIS A 146 17.08 -2.63 25.08
C HIS A 146 17.19 -2.12 26.51
N PHE A 147 16.13 -1.54 27.04
CA PHE A 147 16.13 -1.06 28.42
C PHE A 147 16.32 -2.21 29.42
N CYS A 148 15.65 -3.33 29.21
CA CYS A 148 15.79 -4.50 30.06
C CYS A 148 17.23 -5.04 30.06
N LEU A 149 17.89 -5.10 28.91
CA LEU A 149 19.27 -5.54 28.79
C LEU A 149 20.24 -4.57 29.49
N ALA A 150 20.05 -3.25 29.33
CA ALA A 150 20.87 -2.24 30.02
C ALA A 150 20.76 -2.36 31.56
N LEU A 151 19.59 -2.71 32.09
CA LEU A 151 19.39 -2.95 33.52
C LEU A 151 20.04 -4.28 33.98
N ALA A 152 20.01 -5.31 33.13
CA ALA A 152 20.60 -6.63 33.45
C ALA A 152 22.14 -6.59 33.52
N GLU A 153 22.79 -5.58 32.95
CA GLU A 153 24.23 -5.34 33.12
C GLU A 153 24.60 -4.96 34.56
N ARG A 154 23.65 -4.44 35.35
CA ARG A 154 23.88 -3.92 36.70
C ARG A 154 23.15 -4.72 37.81
N ALA A 155 22.15 -5.52 37.45
CA ALA A 155 21.35 -6.30 38.35
C ALA A 155 21.35 -7.79 37.98
N GLY A 156 21.20 -8.68 38.94
CA GLY A 156 21.12 -10.12 38.68
C GLY A 156 19.89 -10.52 37.86
N LEU A 157 18.76 -9.83 38.07
CA LEU A 157 17.53 -10.02 37.32
C LEU A 157 16.88 -8.65 37.06
N ALA A 158 16.61 -8.34 35.82
CA ALA A 158 15.89 -7.15 35.41
C ALA A 158 14.56 -7.51 34.75
N ALA A 159 13.53 -6.75 35.07
CA ALA A 159 12.23 -6.81 34.38
C ALA A 159 11.75 -5.40 34.03
N VAL A 160 11.26 -5.24 32.83
CA VAL A 160 10.64 -3.99 32.37
C VAL A 160 9.26 -4.31 31.84
N PHE A 161 8.27 -3.57 32.28
CA PHE A 161 6.90 -3.64 31.85
C PHE A 161 6.52 -2.35 31.12
N SER A 162 5.78 -2.46 30.02
CA SER A 162 5.25 -1.31 29.29
C SER A 162 3.80 -1.54 28.91
N GLY A 163 2.96 -0.60 29.31
CA GLY A 163 1.52 -0.67 29.06
C GLY A 163 0.71 -0.03 30.18
N SER A 164 -0.57 -0.41 30.22
CA SER A 164 -1.52 0.00 31.23
C SER A 164 -2.49 -1.12 31.55
N ASP A 165 -3.23 -1.00 32.66
CA ASP A 165 -4.25 -1.99 33.04
C ASP A 165 -5.41 -2.06 32.01
N ALA A 166 -5.63 -0.98 31.24
CA ALA A 166 -6.66 -0.92 30.23
C ALA A 166 -6.26 -1.58 28.91
N GLU A 167 -4.98 -1.46 28.51
CA GLU A 167 -4.46 -1.94 27.20
C GLU A 167 -3.67 -3.25 27.32
N GLY A 168 -3.40 -3.68 28.55
CA GLY A 168 -2.53 -4.80 28.85
C GLY A 168 -1.05 -4.42 28.89
N TRP A 169 -0.25 -5.37 29.38
CA TRP A 169 1.18 -5.18 29.63
C TRP A 169 2.04 -6.00 28.68
N LYS A 170 2.99 -5.35 28.04
CA LYS A 170 4.13 -5.99 27.38
C LYS A 170 5.28 -6.02 28.37
N TYR A 171 6.11 -7.04 28.34
CA TYR A 171 7.24 -7.15 29.25
C TYR A 171 8.48 -7.72 28.59
N ALA A 172 9.64 -7.40 29.15
CA ALA A 172 10.91 -8.07 28.90
C ALA A 172 11.54 -8.43 30.24
N VAL A 173 12.19 -9.58 30.29
CA VAL A 173 12.94 -10.04 31.45
C VAL A 173 14.31 -10.50 30.99
N ALA A 174 15.35 -10.08 31.67
CA ALA A 174 16.73 -10.50 31.42
C ALA A 174 17.45 -10.72 32.77
N GLY A 175 18.33 -11.72 32.82
CA GLY A 175 19.15 -12.01 33.98
C GLY A 175 20.52 -12.51 33.57
N GLN A 176 21.51 -12.42 34.48
CA GLN A 176 22.79 -13.08 34.33
C GLN A 176 22.64 -14.54 34.76
N GLU A 177 23.22 -15.47 33.98
CA GLU A 177 23.36 -16.88 34.38
C GLU A 177 24.36 -17.06 35.51
#